data_efb1548506467171d62e7f27f2d744be
#
_entry.id   efb1548506467171d62e7f27f2d744be
#
_cell.length_a   1.000
_cell.length_b   1.000
_cell.length_c   1.000
_cell.angle_alpha   90.00
_cell.angle_beta   90.00
_cell.angle_gamma   90.00
#
_symmetry.space_group_name_H-M   'P 1'
#
loop_
_entity.id
_entity.type
_entity.pdbx_description
1 polymer ?
#
loop_
_entity_poly.entity_id
_entity_poly.type
_entity_poly.pdbx_seq_one_letter_code
_entity_poly.pdbx_strand_id
1 'polypeptide(L)'
;MLVALTTRLTLKVPPRLENRTVSGPIGYRSTRNGTLMAINLTMRGRPVIPLCLAAVVTSAGIAVVYPSSYLLGFHTYALLPLGACVVAVLLWQTLVPGWRLAVLHGTNLPRAVQSWLLGCVTAVTLVVTILTCLNTALHGDTAEIPTVVRTGVLWLLLGAAGSLGALWITVRYGMAWALGATAVLVIVGATFGGDVLADTWMWILGPTAWPLSADSPSRFFLAGSIGIIAALAGWFASTRAMHTATSRDV
;
A
#
# COMPACT_ATOMS: atom_id res chain seq x y z
N MET A 1 24.49 -16.92 -37.95
CA MET A 1 23.47 -17.45 -38.87
C MET A 1 22.19 -17.60 -38.04
N LEU A 2 21.40 -16.52 -37.96
CA LEU A 2 20.16 -16.40 -37.13
C LEU A 2 19.00 -16.43 -38.12
N VAL A 3 18.21 -17.51 -38.09
CA VAL A 3 16.99 -17.67 -38.90
C VAL A 3 15.85 -17.01 -38.18
N ALA A 4 15.33 -15.92 -38.75
CA ALA A 4 14.14 -15.24 -38.27
C ALA A 4 12.90 -16.05 -38.68
N LEU A 5 12.21 -16.61 -37.69
CA LEU A 5 10.88 -17.21 -37.84
C LEU A 5 9.82 -16.09 -37.63
N THR A 6 9.43 -15.45 -38.74
CA THR A 6 8.26 -14.58 -38.78
C THR A 6 7.02 -15.41 -39.05
N THR A 7 6.34 -15.82 -38.00
CA THR A 7 4.98 -16.41 -38.09
C THR A 7 3.97 -15.28 -38.24
N ARG A 8 3.48 -15.07 -39.49
CA ARG A 8 2.33 -14.20 -39.75
C ARG A 8 1.06 -14.86 -39.21
N LEU A 9 0.59 -14.40 -38.07
CA LEU A 9 -0.77 -14.65 -37.60
C LEU A 9 -1.74 -13.81 -38.43
N THR A 10 -2.35 -14.41 -39.44
CA THR A 10 -3.50 -13.84 -40.13
C THR A 10 -4.70 -13.91 -39.20
N LEU A 11 -5.02 -12.80 -38.53
CA LEU A 11 -6.28 -12.63 -37.82
C LEU A 11 -7.44 -12.65 -38.81
N LYS A 12 -8.17 -13.76 -38.81
CA LYS A 12 -9.42 -13.89 -39.53
C LYS A 12 -10.45 -13.00 -38.86
N VAL A 13 -10.74 -11.85 -39.47
CA VAL A 13 -11.78 -10.91 -38.99
C VAL A 13 -13.12 -11.62 -39.10
N PRO A 14 -13.89 -11.78 -38.02
CA PRO A 14 -15.22 -12.36 -38.09
C PRO A 14 -16.18 -11.41 -38.83
N PRO A 15 -17.20 -11.94 -39.54
CA PRO A 15 -18.14 -11.14 -40.30
C PRO A 15 -18.89 -10.17 -39.39
N ARG A 16 -19.06 -8.96 -39.91
CA ARG A 16 -19.76 -7.81 -39.35
C ARG A 16 -21.11 -8.26 -38.78
N LEU A 17 -21.23 -8.26 -37.45
CA LEU A 17 -22.50 -8.46 -36.75
C LEU A 17 -23.41 -7.27 -37.05
N GLU A 18 -24.46 -7.59 -37.78
CA GLU A 18 -25.57 -6.72 -38.11
C GLU A 18 -26.16 -6.05 -36.87
N ASN A 19 -26.43 -4.76 -36.96
CA ASN A 19 -27.03 -3.90 -35.94
C ASN A 19 -28.30 -4.53 -35.33
N ARG A 20 -28.17 -5.27 -34.23
CA ARG A 20 -29.29 -5.51 -33.32
C ARG A 20 -29.42 -4.30 -32.42
N THR A 21 -30.34 -3.43 -32.74
CA THR A 21 -30.89 -2.42 -31.84
C THR A 21 -31.49 -3.11 -30.62
N VAL A 22 -30.71 -3.33 -29.60
CA VAL A 22 -31.20 -3.74 -28.29
C VAL A 22 -31.65 -2.48 -27.54
N SER A 23 -32.88 -2.03 -27.89
CA SER A 23 -33.61 -1.04 -27.09
C SER A 23 -34.29 -1.73 -25.92
N GLY A 24 -33.52 -2.00 -24.88
CA GLY A 24 -34.03 -2.33 -23.54
C GLY A 24 -33.36 -1.43 -22.51
N PRO A 25 -34.08 -0.93 -21.49
CA PRO A 25 -33.42 -0.20 -20.42
C PRO A 25 -32.44 -1.16 -19.76
N ILE A 26 -31.13 -0.91 -20.01
CA ILE A 26 -30.07 -1.61 -19.29
C ILE A 26 -30.23 -1.21 -17.84
N GLY A 27 -31.01 -2.03 -17.12
CA GLY A 27 -31.19 -1.88 -15.70
C GLY A 27 -29.84 -1.83 -15.02
N TYR A 28 -29.56 -0.73 -14.35
CA TYR A 28 -28.36 -0.44 -13.58
C TYR A 28 -28.24 -1.47 -12.44
N ARG A 29 -27.83 -2.68 -12.82
CA ARG A 29 -27.55 -3.75 -11.86
C ARG A 29 -26.08 -3.68 -11.53
N SER A 30 -25.79 -3.01 -10.38
CA SER A 30 -24.69 -3.50 -9.60
C SER A 30 -23.42 -2.68 -9.43
N THR A 31 -23.45 -1.84 -8.44
CA THR A 31 -22.25 -1.42 -7.70
C THR A 31 -21.50 -2.60 -7.04
N ARG A 32 -22.21 -3.69 -6.73
CA ARG A 32 -21.64 -4.90 -6.09
C ARG A 32 -20.75 -5.71 -7.05
N ASN A 33 -21.08 -5.76 -8.34
CA ASN A 33 -20.28 -6.51 -9.32
C ASN A 33 -18.97 -5.79 -9.67
N GLY A 34 -18.93 -4.46 -9.64
CA GLY A 34 -17.70 -3.70 -9.89
C GLY A 34 -16.64 -3.94 -8.81
N THR A 35 -17.06 -4.01 -7.53
CA THR A 35 -16.15 -4.29 -6.42
C THR A 35 -15.61 -5.73 -6.49
N LEU A 36 -16.49 -6.71 -6.78
CA LEU A 36 -16.07 -8.11 -6.94
C LEU A 36 -15.16 -8.29 -8.16
N MET A 37 -15.39 -7.56 -9.25
CA MET A 37 -14.54 -7.59 -10.43
C MET A 37 -13.17 -6.94 -10.14
N ALA A 38 -13.13 -5.83 -9.41
CA ALA A 38 -11.89 -5.20 -8.97
C ALA A 38 -11.10 -6.12 -8.02
N ILE A 39 -11.76 -6.75 -7.05
CA ILE A 39 -11.15 -7.74 -6.17
C ILE A 39 -10.63 -8.94 -6.98
N ASN A 40 -11.37 -9.43 -7.95
CA ASN A 40 -10.93 -10.54 -8.79
C ASN A 40 -9.75 -10.17 -9.71
N LEU A 41 -9.71 -8.92 -10.21
CA LEU A 41 -8.56 -8.40 -10.96
C LEU A 41 -7.33 -8.24 -10.05
N THR A 42 -7.50 -7.76 -8.82
CA THR A 42 -6.40 -7.63 -7.85
C THR A 42 -5.95 -8.99 -7.31
N MET A 43 -6.87 -9.97 -7.14
CA MET A 43 -6.54 -11.36 -6.80
C MET A 43 -5.79 -12.07 -7.93
N ARG A 44 -6.06 -11.73 -9.19
CA ARG A 44 -5.26 -12.19 -10.34
C ARG A 44 -3.91 -11.50 -10.41
N GLY A 45 -3.75 -10.34 -9.78
CA GLY A 45 -2.48 -9.66 -9.54
C GLY A 45 -1.63 -10.40 -8.50
N ARG A 46 -1.29 -11.62 -8.81
CA ARG A 46 -0.57 -12.63 -8.00
C ARG A 46 0.67 -12.18 -7.19
N PRO A 47 1.36 -11.03 -7.45
CA PRO A 47 2.55 -10.69 -6.66
C PRO A 47 2.27 -10.03 -5.30
N VAL A 48 1.08 -9.46 -5.05
CA VAL A 48 0.79 -8.74 -3.79
C VAL A 48 0.63 -9.71 -2.61
N ILE A 49 -0.09 -10.83 -2.81
CA ILE A 49 -0.33 -11.80 -1.73
C ILE A 49 0.96 -12.48 -1.26
N PRO A 50 1.80 -13.06 -2.15
CA PRO A 50 3.06 -13.66 -1.71
C PRO A 50 4.02 -12.64 -1.08
N LEU A 51 3.99 -11.37 -1.50
CA LEU A 51 4.76 -10.32 -0.86
C LEU A 51 4.30 -10.08 0.59
N CYS A 52 2.99 -9.99 0.83
CA CYS A 52 2.44 -9.87 2.18
C CYS A 52 2.78 -11.09 3.04
N LEU A 53 2.69 -12.30 2.47
CA LEU A 53 3.09 -13.53 3.17
C LEU A 53 4.59 -13.55 3.47
N ALA A 54 5.44 -13.15 2.52
CA ALA A 54 6.88 -13.05 2.74
C ALA A 54 7.21 -12.06 3.86
N ALA A 55 6.53 -10.90 3.90
CA ALA A 55 6.68 -9.92 4.97
C ALA A 55 6.33 -10.53 6.34
N VAL A 56 5.22 -11.26 6.44
CA VAL A 56 4.79 -11.93 7.69
C VAL A 56 5.78 -13.03 8.09
N VAL A 57 6.21 -13.87 7.15
CA VAL A 57 7.17 -14.95 7.43
C VAL A 57 8.52 -14.41 7.89
N THR A 58 9.02 -13.36 7.23
CA THR A 58 10.28 -12.69 7.64
C THR A 58 10.14 -12.10 9.04
N SER A 59 9.02 -11.45 9.34
CA SER A 59 8.73 -10.87 10.65
C SER A 59 8.65 -11.96 11.74
N ALA A 60 8.00 -13.08 11.45
CA ALA A 60 7.93 -14.22 12.35
C ALA A 60 9.33 -14.81 12.60
N GLY A 61 10.14 -14.94 11.56
CA GLY A 61 11.53 -15.39 11.69
C GLY A 61 12.37 -14.48 12.58
N ILE A 62 12.25 -13.16 12.41
CA ILE A 62 12.92 -12.16 13.28
C ILE A 62 12.41 -12.28 14.71
N ALA A 63 11.09 -12.42 14.90
CA ALA A 63 10.49 -12.53 16.23
C ALA A 63 10.97 -13.76 17.03
N VAL A 64 11.31 -14.86 16.33
CA VAL A 64 11.82 -16.08 16.98
C VAL A 64 13.30 -15.96 17.40
N VAL A 65 14.09 -15.21 16.60
CA VAL A 65 15.56 -15.19 16.76
C VAL A 65 16.03 -13.96 17.56
N TYR A 66 15.32 -12.84 17.46
CA TYR A 66 15.78 -11.55 17.99
C TYR A 66 14.81 -10.95 19.01
N PRO A 67 15.30 -10.09 19.94
CA PRO A 67 14.47 -9.32 20.87
C PRO A 67 13.48 -8.39 20.15
N SER A 68 12.44 -7.96 20.88
CA SER A 68 11.36 -7.06 20.40
C SER A 68 11.89 -5.76 19.78
N SER A 69 12.98 -5.21 20.30
CA SER A 69 13.61 -3.98 19.78
C SER A 69 14.06 -4.08 18.31
N TYR A 70 14.62 -5.23 17.91
CA TYR A 70 15.01 -5.47 16.51
C TYR A 70 13.79 -5.58 15.60
N LEU A 71 12.73 -6.23 16.09
CA LEU A 71 11.48 -6.37 15.35
C LEU A 71 10.82 -4.99 15.15
N LEU A 72 10.78 -4.16 16.19
CA LEU A 72 10.29 -2.79 16.14
C LEU A 72 11.07 -1.95 15.12
N GLY A 73 12.40 -2.00 15.17
CA GLY A 73 13.27 -1.27 14.25
C GLY A 73 13.08 -1.73 12.80
N PHE A 74 13.07 -3.04 12.56
CA PHE A 74 12.86 -3.61 11.23
C PHE A 74 11.52 -3.19 10.62
N HIS A 75 10.44 -3.26 11.39
CA HIS A 75 9.12 -2.85 10.89
C HIS A 75 9.06 -1.36 10.61
N THR A 76 9.58 -0.55 11.51
CA THR A 76 9.51 0.91 11.41
C THR A 76 10.30 1.45 10.22
N TYR A 77 11.53 0.98 10.04
CA TYR A 77 12.43 1.56 9.03
C TYR A 77 12.45 0.82 7.69
N ALA A 78 12.13 -0.46 7.67
CA ALA A 78 12.22 -1.25 6.45
C ALA A 78 10.85 -1.73 5.97
N LEU A 79 10.17 -2.55 6.76
CA LEU A 79 8.98 -3.25 6.28
C LEU A 79 7.83 -2.29 5.99
N LEU A 80 7.56 -1.35 6.89
CA LEU A 80 6.42 -0.45 6.74
C LEU A 80 6.56 0.48 5.53
N PRO A 81 7.61 1.31 5.43
CA PRO A 81 7.71 2.27 4.33
C PRO A 81 7.94 1.59 2.97
N LEU A 82 8.87 0.64 2.90
CA LEU A 82 9.16 -0.06 1.65
C LEU A 82 8.04 -1.01 1.25
N GLY A 83 7.49 -1.78 2.20
CA GLY A 83 6.40 -2.71 1.96
C GLY A 83 5.14 -2.00 1.48
N ALA A 84 4.72 -0.93 2.14
CA ALA A 84 3.56 -0.14 1.73
C ALA A 84 3.72 0.45 0.33
N CYS A 85 4.92 0.96 -0.01
CA CYS A 85 5.22 1.47 -1.33
C CYS A 85 5.19 0.37 -2.40
N VAL A 86 5.90 -0.74 -2.16
CA VAL A 86 6.01 -1.84 -3.13
C VAL A 86 4.63 -2.46 -3.40
N VAL A 87 3.80 -2.65 -2.37
CA VAL A 87 2.43 -3.15 -2.53
C VAL A 87 1.60 -2.19 -3.40
N ALA A 88 1.68 -0.88 -3.17
CA ALA A 88 0.96 0.12 -3.95
C ALA A 88 1.42 0.14 -5.43
N VAL A 89 2.73 0.08 -5.67
CA VAL A 89 3.33 0.04 -7.00
C VAL A 89 2.90 -1.22 -7.75
N LEU A 90 3.05 -2.39 -7.14
CA LEU A 90 2.69 -3.67 -7.77
C LEU A 90 1.20 -3.75 -8.06
N LEU A 91 0.36 -3.29 -7.13
CA LEU A 91 -1.08 -3.22 -7.32
C LEU A 91 -1.44 -2.38 -8.55
N TRP A 92 -0.84 -1.19 -8.67
CA TRP A 92 -1.09 -0.33 -9.83
C TRP A 92 -0.59 -0.96 -11.13
N GLN A 93 0.62 -1.51 -11.15
CA GLN A 93 1.18 -2.16 -12.34
C GLN A 93 0.31 -3.32 -12.86
N THR A 94 -0.32 -4.07 -11.96
CA THR A 94 -1.24 -5.16 -12.34
C THR A 94 -2.56 -4.65 -12.90
N LEU A 95 -2.98 -3.43 -12.53
CA LEU A 95 -4.26 -2.85 -12.95
C LEU A 95 -4.15 -2.05 -14.25
N VAL A 96 -3.00 -1.44 -14.55
CA VAL A 96 -2.79 -0.57 -15.73
C VAL A 96 -3.27 -1.21 -17.03
N PRO A 97 -2.94 -2.48 -17.38
CA PRO A 97 -3.35 -3.08 -18.66
C PRO A 97 -4.86 -3.21 -18.84
N GLY A 98 -5.61 -3.32 -17.75
CA GLY A 98 -7.07 -3.46 -17.77
C GLY A 98 -7.83 -2.24 -17.29
N TRP A 99 -7.12 -1.16 -16.89
CA TRP A 99 -7.72 -0.01 -16.21
C TRP A 99 -8.85 0.64 -17.01
N ARG A 100 -8.64 0.90 -18.29
CA ARG A 100 -9.65 1.50 -19.17
C ARG A 100 -10.93 0.68 -19.24
N LEU A 101 -10.81 -0.63 -19.45
CA LEU A 101 -11.95 -1.52 -19.51
C LEU A 101 -12.68 -1.60 -18.16
N ALA A 102 -11.95 -1.61 -17.07
CA ALA A 102 -12.50 -1.67 -15.73
C ALA A 102 -13.28 -0.41 -15.36
N VAL A 103 -12.78 0.78 -15.72
CA VAL A 103 -13.46 2.07 -15.46
C VAL A 103 -14.76 2.20 -16.26
N LEU A 104 -14.82 1.67 -17.48
CA LEU A 104 -16.05 1.66 -18.27
C LEU A 104 -17.18 0.84 -17.61
N HIS A 105 -16.84 -0.11 -16.74
CA HIS A 105 -17.78 -1.00 -16.07
C HIS A 105 -18.17 -0.56 -14.64
N GLY A 106 -17.52 0.47 -14.07
CA GLY A 106 -17.88 0.93 -12.72
C GLY A 106 -17.20 2.19 -12.24
N THR A 107 -17.99 3.11 -11.71
CA THR A 107 -17.53 4.41 -11.18
C THR A 107 -16.77 4.32 -9.85
N ASN A 108 -16.88 3.19 -9.13
CA ASN A 108 -16.31 3.01 -7.79
C ASN A 108 -14.96 2.29 -7.76
N LEU A 109 -14.36 2.03 -8.92
CA LEU A 109 -13.11 1.29 -9.02
C LEU A 109 -11.94 1.91 -8.23
N PRO A 110 -11.71 3.24 -8.27
CA PRO A 110 -10.66 3.85 -7.44
C PRO A 110 -10.79 3.56 -5.95
N ARG A 111 -12.02 3.65 -5.43
CA ARG A 111 -12.30 3.34 -4.00
C ARG A 111 -12.06 1.85 -3.68
N ALA A 112 -12.43 0.94 -4.59
CA ALA A 112 -12.19 -0.48 -4.41
C ALA A 112 -10.69 -0.80 -4.36
N VAL A 113 -9.88 -0.19 -5.23
CA VAL A 113 -8.42 -0.32 -5.24
C VAL A 113 -7.81 0.20 -3.95
N GLN A 114 -8.22 1.38 -3.49
CA GLN A 114 -7.75 1.97 -2.23
C GLN A 114 -8.14 1.11 -1.03
N SER A 115 -9.39 0.64 -0.97
CA SER A 115 -9.86 -0.22 0.13
C SER A 115 -9.10 -1.54 0.18
N TRP A 116 -8.80 -2.13 -0.97
CA TRP A 116 -7.98 -3.33 -1.05
C TRP A 116 -6.55 -3.08 -0.56
N LEU A 117 -5.92 -1.99 -1.03
CA LEU A 117 -4.59 -1.59 -0.61
C LEU A 117 -4.52 -1.39 0.91
N LEU A 118 -5.47 -0.64 1.47
CA LEU A 118 -5.57 -0.43 2.91
C LEU A 118 -5.83 -1.73 3.66
N GLY A 119 -6.66 -2.63 3.10
CA GLY A 119 -6.90 -3.97 3.66
C GLY A 119 -5.61 -4.78 3.78
N CYS A 120 -4.77 -4.80 2.75
CA CYS A 120 -3.47 -5.48 2.77
C CYS A 120 -2.55 -4.86 3.84
N VAL A 121 -2.41 -3.54 3.86
CA VAL A 121 -1.57 -2.83 4.85
C VAL A 121 -2.06 -3.10 6.26
N THR A 122 -3.37 -3.00 6.50
CA THR A 122 -3.98 -3.28 7.80
C THR A 122 -3.73 -4.71 8.26
N ALA A 123 -3.94 -5.69 7.38
CA ALA A 123 -3.73 -7.09 7.71
C ALA A 123 -2.27 -7.38 8.10
N VAL A 124 -1.31 -6.91 7.31
CA VAL A 124 0.12 -7.08 7.61
C VAL A 124 0.48 -6.38 8.93
N THR A 125 0.06 -5.13 9.11
CA THR A 125 0.35 -4.35 10.32
C THR A 125 -0.24 -5.00 11.57
N LEU A 126 -1.46 -5.52 11.52
CA LEU A 126 -2.08 -6.22 12.65
C LEU A 126 -1.31 -7.49 13.02
N VAL A 127 -0.97 -8.33 12.03
CA VAL A 127 -0.19 -9.54 12.27
C VAL A 127 1.16 -9.20 12.89
N VAL A 128 1.84 -8.20 12.35
CA VAL A 128 3.13 -7.74 12.86
C VAL A 128 3.02 -7.20 14.30
N THR A 129 2.00 -6.40 14.60
CA THR A 129 1.76 -5.90 15.97
C THR A 129 1.50 -7.06 16.94
N ILE A 130 0.70 -8.05 16.54
CA ILE A 130 0.45 -9.24 17.36
C ILE A 130 1.75 -10.02 17.60
N LEU A 131 2.56 -10.25 16.56
CA LEU A 131 3.86 -10.92 16.69
C LEU A 131 4.80 -10.18 17.63
N THR A 132 4.82 -8.84 17.55
CA THR A 132 5.63 -8.01 18.43
C THR A 132 5.14 -8.10 19.89
N CYS A 133 3.83 -8.01 20.13
CA CYS A 133 3.27 -8.20 21.47
C CYS A 133 3.57 -9.58 22.04
N LEU A 134 3.46 -10.65 21.24
CA LEU A 134 3.79 -12.01 21.66
C LEU A 134 5.29 -12.13 22.01
N ASN A 135 6.17 -11.57 21.15
CA ASN A 135 7.60 -11.59 21.39
C ASN A 135 7.94 -10.84 22.70
N THR A 136 7.38 -9.65 22.93
CA THR A 136 7.56 -8.86 24.17
C THR A 136 7.06 -9.64 25.39
N ALA A 137 5.89 -10.29 25.31
CA ALA A 137 5.35 -11.09 26.40
C ALA A 137 6.22 -12.34 26.72
N LEU A 138 6.75 -13.01 25.71
CA LEU A 138 7.63 -14.17 25.89
C LEU A 138 8.97 -13.81 26.53
N HIS A 139 9.46 -12.60 26.37
CA HIS A 139 10.67 -12.11 27.01
C HIS A 139 10.42 -11.51 28.42
N GLY A 140 9.18 -11.51 28.89
CA GLY A 140 8.82 -11.07 30.24
C GLY A 140 8.53 -9.56 30.36
N ASP A 141 8.65 -8.78 29.29
CA ASP A 141 8.50 -7.32 29.26
C ASP A 141 7.03 -6.89 29.10
N THR A 142 6.11 -7.51 29.84
CA THR A 142 4.66 -7.26 29.69
C THR A 142 4.25 -5.80 29.93
N ALA A 143 5.05 -5.04 30.68
CA ALA A 143 4.84 -3.61 30.92
C ALA A 143 4.96 -2.76 29.63
N GLU A 144 5.66 -3.25 28.61
CA GLU A 144 5.85 -2.56 27.34
C GLU A 144 4.70 -2.80 26.33
N ILE A 145 3.82 -3.77 26.58
CA ILE A 145 2.72 -4.12 25.65
C ILE A 145 1.88 -2.89 25.26
N PRO A 146 1.47 -1.98 26.18
CA PRO A 146 0.72 -0.79 25.80
C PRO A 146 1.47 0.12 24.81
N THR A 147 2.78 0.24 24.94
CA THR A 147 3.64 0.98 24.02
C THR A 147 3.70 0.31 22.65
N VAL A 148 3.86 -1.01 22.60
CA VAL A 148 3.81 -1.77 21.35
C VAL A 148 2.48 -1.59 20.62
N VAL A 149 1.37 -1.60 21.35
CA VAL A 149 0.04 -1.35 20.76
C VAL A 149 -0.07 0.06 20.19
N ARG A 150 0.41 1.10 20.90
CA ARG A 150 0.47 2.48 20.39
C ARG A 150 1.33 2.57 19.12
N THR A 151 2.48 1.93 19.13
CA THR A 151 3.37 1.81 17.96
C THR A 151 2.63 1.16 16.79
N GLY A 152 1.88 0.10 17.02
CA GLY A 152 1.05 -0.56 16.01
C GLY A 152 -0.01 0.35 15.39
N VAL A 153 -0.64 1.22 16.19
CA VAL A 153 -1.56 2.25 15.69
C VAL A 153 -0.84 3.24 14.77
N LEU A 154 0.35 3.71 15.15
CA LEU A 154 1.14 4.60 14.30
C LEU A 154 1.61 3.90 13.03
N TRP A 155 2.00 2.63 13.09
CA TRP A 155 2.31 1.83 11.89
C TRP A 155 1.13 1.76 10.93
N LEU A 156 -0.09 1.57 11.46
CA LEU A 156 -1.30 1.53 10.63
C LEU A 156 -1.53 2.87 9.92
N LEU A 157 -1.44 3.98 10.64
CA LEU A 157 -1.66 5.32 10.09
C LEU A 157 -0.60 5.70 9.05
N LEU A 158 0.67 5.43 9.35
CA LEU A 158 1.78 5.72 8.45
C LEU A 158 1.79 4.77 7.25
N GLY A 159 1.46 3.50 7.45
CA GLY A 159 1.31 2.53 6.37
C GLY A 159 0.18 2.93 5.41
N ALA A 160 -0.95 3.40 5.95
CA ALA A 160 -2.04 3.93 5.14
C ALA A 160 -1.62 5.19 4.37
N ALA A 161 -1.00 6.17 5.04
CA ALA A 161 -0.52 7.39 4.41
C ALA A 161 0.55 7.10 3.34
N GLY A 162 1.53 6.25 3.67
CA GLY A 162 2.62 5.86 2.78
C GLY A 162 2.12 5.11 1.54
N SER A 163 1.23 4.13 1.72
CA SER A 163 0.69 3.36 0.60
C SER A 163 -0.19 4.19 -0.33
N LEU A 164 -1.05 5.06 0.20
CA LEU A 164 -1.89 5.95 -0.59
C LEU A 164 -1.06 7.03 -1.30
N GLY A 165 -0.04 7.58 -0.62
CA GLY A 165 0.92 8.51 -1.20
C GLY A 165 1.74 7.86 -2.32
N ALA A 166 2.24 6.65 -2.10
CA ALA A 166 2.96 5.88 -3.11
C ALA A 166 2.07 5.54 -4.31
N LEU A 167 0.80 5.18 -4.08
CA LEU A 167 -0.17 4.96 -5.14
C LEU A 167 -0.37 6.24 -5.97
N TRP A 168 -0.57 7.40 -5.32
CA TRP A 168 -0.70 8.68 -5.99
C TRP A 168 0.53 9.01 -6.86
N ILE A 169 1.74 8.87 -6.29
CA ILE A 169 2.99 9.15 -7.02
C ILE A 169 3.13 8.18 -8.20
N THR A 170 2.85 6.89 -7.99
CA THR A 170 2.95 5.86 -9.03
C THR A 170 2.01 6.16 -10.21
N VAL A 171 0.75 6.52 -9.91
CA VAL A 171 -0.24 6.85 -10.94
C VAL A 171 0.14 8.12 -11.70
N ARG A 172 0.70 9.12 -11.01
CA ARG A 172 0.97 10.45 -11.59
C ARG A 172 2.32 10.55 -12.28
N TYR A 173 3.35 9.96 -11.70
CA TYR A 173 4.75 10.16 -12.09
C TYR A 173 5.46 8.85 -12.44
N GLY A 174 4.88 7.70 -12.09
CA GLY A 174 5.44 6.39 -12.36
C GLY A 174 6.15 5.74 -11.17
N MET A 175 6.51 4.47 -11.35
CA MET A 175 7.10 3.61 -10.32
C MET A 175 8.42 4.15 -9.75
N ALA A 176 9.31 4.63 -10.62
CA ALA A 176 10.64 5.09 -10.21
C ALA A 176 10.55 6.25 -9.20
N TRP A 177 9.63 7.19 -9.42
CA TRP A 177 9.40 8.29 -8.50
C TRP A 177 8.84 7.86 -7.16
N ALA A 178 7.93 6.88 -7.14
CA ALA A 178 7.38 6.34 -5.89
C ALA A 178 8.46 5.66 -5.05
N LEU A 179 9.28 4.81 -5.68
CA LEU A 179 10.39 4.13 -5.00
C LEU A 179 11.46 5.12 -4.53
N GLY A 180 11.81 6.11 -5.36
CA GLY A 180 12.79 7.15 -5.00
C GLY A 180 12.30 8.01 -3.83
N ALA A 181 11.05 8.47 -3.85
CA ALA A 181 10.46 9.24 -2.75
C ALA A 181 10.43 8.42 -1.45
N THR A 182 10.09 7.14 -1.52
CA THR A 182 10.10 6.26 -0.35
C THR A 182 11.50 6.04 0.20
N ALA A 183 12.51 5.84 -0.66
CA ALA A 183 13.90 5.73 -0.24
C ALA A 183 14.38 6.99 0.48
N VAL A 184 14.05 8.17 -0.04
CA VAL A 184 14.36 9.45 0.62
C VAL A 184 13.66 9.53 1.98
N LEU A 185 12.39 9.16 2.09
CA LEU A 185 11.66 9.17 3.37
C LEU A 185 12.29 8.22 4.41
N VAL A 186 12.77 7.05 3.98
CA VAL A 186 13.47 6.10 4.87
C VAL A 186 14.79 6.70 5.37
N ILE A 187 15.58 7.29 4.48
CA ILE A 187 16.87 7.92 4.83
C ILE A 187 16.62 9.08 5.79
N VAL A 188 15.68 9.96 5.47
CA VAL A 188 15.31 11.10 6.33
C VAL A 188 14.84 10.61 7.69
N GLY A 189 13.97 9.60 7.72
CA GLY A 189 13.46 9.03 8.96
C GLY A 189 14.54 8.38 9.80
N ALA A 190 15.45 7.63 9.19
CA ALA A 190 16.59 7.03 9.89
C ALA A 190 17.55 8.10 10.45
N THR A 191 17.74 9.20 9.72
CA THR A 191 18.62 10.31 10.15
C THR A 191 18.00 11.10 11.31
N PHE A 192 16.73 11.52 11.18
CA PHE A 192 16.06 12.35 12.18
C PHE A 192 15.44 11.55 13.33
N GLY A 193 15.25 10.26 13.17
CA GLY A 193 14.78 9.36 14.22
C GLY A 193 15.88 8.68 15.02
N GLY A 194 17.15 8.89 14.65
CA GLY A 194 18.30 8.40 15.43
C GLY A 194 18.42 9.09 16.77
N ASP A 195 19.07 8.43 17.74
CA ASP A 195 19.14 8.80 19.15
C ASP A 195 19.49 10.28 19.40
N VAL A 196 20.37 10.86 18.60
CA VAL A 196 20.86 12.24 18.78
C VAL A 196 19.80 13.30 18.43
N LEU A 197 18.97 13.05 17.44
CA LEU A 197 17.99 14.01 16.94
C LEU A 197 16.56 13.71 17.44
N ALA A 198 16.33 12.51 17.96
CA ALA A 198 15.03 12.08 18.45
C ALA A 198 14.50 12.97 19.59
N ASP A 199 15.37 13.55 20.42
CA ASP A 199 14.99 14.43 21.51
C ASP A 199 14.78 15.90 21.08
N THR A 200 15.14 16.25 19.84
CA THR A 200 14.91 17.58 19.29
C THR A 200 13.54 17.66 18.59
N TRP A 201 13.09 18.87 18.22
CA TRP A 201 11.87 19.05 17.41
C TRP A 201 12.00 18.43 16.00
N MET A 202 13.21 18.12 15.57
CA MET A 202 13.51 17.57 14.23
C MET A 202 12.92 16.17 13.99
N TRP A 203 12.56 15.42 15.06
CA TRP A 203 11.88 14.13 14.92
C TRP A 203 10.59 14.21 14.06
N ILE A 204 9.92 15.39 14.02
CA ILE A 204 8.73 15.63 13.22
C ILE A 204 9.03 15.47 11.73
N LEU A 205 10.24 15.77 11.29
CA LEU A 205 10.67 15.67 9.88
C LEU A 205 10.93 14.23 9.43
N GLY A 206 11.06 13.29 10.38
CA GLY A 206 11.29 11.87 10.10
C GLY A 206 10.04 11.01 10.30
N PRO A 207 9.03 11.05 9.41
CA PRO A 207 7.77 10.34 9.64
C PRO A 207 7.94 8.84 9.83
N THR A 208 8.94 8.21 9.24
CA THR A 208 9.20 6.78 9.42
C THR A 208 9.72 6.45 10.83
N ALA A 209 10.22 7.43 11.58
CA ALA A 209 10.66 7.25 12.96
C ALA A 209 9.56 7.49 14.00
N TRP A 210 8.43 8.09 13.62
CA TRP A 210 7.33 8.41 14.56
C TRP A 210 6.84 7.22 15.41
N PRO A 211 6.76 5.97 14.90
CA PRO A 211 6.34 4.85 15.72
C PRO A 211 7.22 4.61 16.93
N LEU A 212 8.52 4.93 16.86
CA LEU A 212 9.45 4.77 17.99
C LEU A 212 9.24 5.83 19.08
N SER A 213 8.52 6.90 18.81
CA SER A 213 8.19 7.94 19.82
C SER A 213 6.82 7.74 20.47
N ALA A 214 6.24 6.54 20.36
CA ALA A 214 4.93 6.17 20.93
C ALA A 214 4.91 6.17 22.48
N ASP A 215 6.05 6.17 23.13
CA ASP A 215 6.19 6.25 24.58
C ASP A 215 5.63 7.57 25.15
N SER A 216 5.88 8.68 24.43
CA SER A 216 5.39 9.99 24.82
C SER A 216 3.96 10.20 24.31
N PRO A 217 2.96 10.40 25.20
CA PRO A 217 1.57 10.63 24.79
C PRO A 217 1.43 11.83 23.85
N SER A 218 2.13 12.93 24.11
CA SER A 218 2.07 14.14 23.26
C SER A 218 2.59 13.88 21.85
N ARG A 219 3.71 13.18 21.72
CA ARG A 219 4.27 12.79 20.43
C ARG A 219 3.37 11.80 19.68
N PHE A 220 2.81 10.83 20.42
CA PHE A 220 1.85 9.88 19.85
C PHE A 220 0.64 10.58 19.22
N PHE A 221 -0.01 11.51 19.95
CA PHE A 221 -1.16 12.23 19.44
C PHE A 221 -0.80 13.14 18.26
N LEU A 222 0.36 13.82 18.31
CA LEU A 222 0.81 14.67 17.22
C LEU A 222 1.10 13.85 15.96
N ALA A 223 1.90 12.79 16.06
CA ALA A 223 2.20 11.89 14.95
C ALA A 223 0.93 11.24 14.39
N GLY A 224 0.02 10.79 15.25
CA GLY A 224 -1.26 10.22 14.86
C GLY A 224 -2.12 11.21 14.08
N SER A 225 -2.24 12.45 14.56
CA SER A 225 -3.01 13.50 13.89
C SER A 225 -2.46 13.82 12.50
N ILE A 226 -1.14 13.99 12.39
CA ILE A 226 -0.49 14.23 11.10
C ILE A 226 -0.65 13.00 10.17
N GLY A 227 -0.51 11.79 10.71
CA GLY A 227 -0.72 10.53 9.98
C GLY A 227 -2.14 10.42 9.39
N ILE A 228 -3.16 10.78 10.16
CA ILE A 228 -4.55 10.80 9.69
C ILE A 228 -4.72 11.82 8.55
N ILE A 229 -4.21 13.04 8.73
CA ILE A 229 -4.30 14.09 7.70
C ILE A 229 -3.59 13.64 6.42
N ALA A 230 -2.39 13.06 6.54
CA ALA A 230 -1.63 12.55 5.42
C ALA A 230 -2.34 11.39 4.70
N ALA A 231 -2.97 10.46 5.45
CA ALA A 231 -3.75 9.37 4.87
C ALA A 231 -4.98 9.90 4.11
N LEU A 232 -5.71 10.85 4.67
CA LEU A 232 -6.84 11.50 3.99
C LEU A 232 -6.40 12.25 2.73
N ALA A 233 -5.32 13.04 2.82
CA ALA A 233 -4.75 13.73 1.66
C ALA A 233 -4.33 12.73 0.56
N GLY A 234 -3.66 11.65 0.93
CA GLY A 234 -3.29 10.56 0.03
C GLY A 234 -4.50 9.88 -0.62
N TRP A 235 -5.57 9.67 0.14
CA TRP A 235 -6.83 9.13 -0.39
C TRP A 235 -7.42 10.02 -1.49
N PHE A 236 -7.59 11.32 -1.22
CA PHE A 236 -8.14 12.25 -2.20
C PHE A 236 -7.21 12.42 -3.41
N ALA A 237 -5.90 12.55 -3.18
CA ALA A 237 -4.92 12.73 -4.24
C ALA A 237 -4.86 11.51 -5.17
N SER A 238 -4.84 10.28 -4.62
CA SER A 238 -4.81 9.05 -5.41
C SER A 238 -6.12 8.83 -6.17
N THR A 239 -7.27 9.13 -5.56
CA THR A 239 -8.58 9.10 -6.26
C THR A 239 -8.55 10.02 -7.47
N ARG A 240 -8.14 11.28 -7.28
CA ARG A 240 -8.08 12.27 -8.38
C ARG A 240 -7.09 11.84 -9.47
N ALA A 241 -5.93 11.32 -9.09
CA ALA A 241 -4.95 10.83 -10.05
C ALA A 241 -5.47 9.67 -10.88
N MET A 242 -6.16 8.70 -10.27
CA MET A 242 -6.75 7.57 -10.98
C MET A 242 -7.84 8.01 -11.97
N HIS A 243 -8.66 9.00 -11.61
CA HIS A 243 -9.65 9.58 -12.55
C HIS A 243 -8.97 10.30 -13.73
N THR A 244 -7.89 11.06 -13.48
CA THR A 244 -7.16 11.76 -14.55
C THR A 244 -6.35 10.82 -15.45
N ALA A 245 -5.91 9.67 -14.94
CA ALA A 245 -5.24 8.64 -15.76
C ALA A 245 -6.17 8.07 -16.84
N THR A 246 -7.48 8.06 -16.60
CA THR A 246 -8.49 7.61 -17.58
C THR A 246 -8.66 8.60 -18.73
N SER A 247 -8.44 9.91 -18.50
CA SER A 247 -8.70 10.99 -19.46
C SER A 247 -7.49 11.39 -20.31
N ARG A 248 -6.27 11.01 -19.92
CA ARG A 248 -5.03 11.45 -20.60
C ARG A 248 -4.70 10.70 -21.89
N ASP A 249 -5.31 9.59 -22.09
CA ASP A 249 -5.01 8.70 -23.21
C ASP A 249 -6.14 8.68 -24.26
N VAL A 250 -7.03 9.68 -24.24
CA VAL A 250 -8.00 9.99 -25.27
C VAL A 250 -7.46 11.11 -26.14
#